data_51af4440abae261fa03615248f7a0901
#
_entry.id   51af4440abae261fa03615248f7a0901
#
_cell.length_a   1.000
_cell.length_b   1.000
_cell.length_c   1.000
_cell.angle_alpha   90.00
_cell.angle_beta   90.00
_cell.angle_gamma   90.00
#
_symmetry.space_group_name_H-M   'P 1'
#
loop_
_entity.id
_entity.type
_entity.pdbx_description
1 polymer ?
#
loop_
_entity_poly.entity_id
_entity_poly.type
_entity_poly.pdbx_seq_one_letter_code
_entity_poly.pdbx_strand_id
1 'polypeptide(L)'
;MKCFCTALLILCAWFLAASGYQVTVLGDTHFDAGHYHASKPVNEYQKLERERNISMWENGASAAVLRAAAAKTTADVPFVIQAGDLTQGDCDDAAAQGQMVNDGFKTVKSFFKGKKLLTVQGNHDVRLASGKCEMSMGAKAFFPALEREVGKPLNNGNYFVRHGRDLYIFFAAFKITDKEAVDFVSGALDQNKDARHVFYITHVPLLAWSYTQPLPGCDKIVSLLLSRNAVILCGHTHRSSILTIAKDGKKLTQFVVSSIGSDWKNTLPFEVSFDTVDKYMMSKKESYRKRETVIKRLAELKKYPITLSEVYSIKSGFAILNVKEDTVAAELYLDDSGKPVKTFILKGNNK
;
A
#
# COMPACT_ATOMS: atom_id res chain seq x y z
N MET A 1 37.24 -13.18 -33.33
CA MET A 1 35.79 -12.96 -33.27
C MET A 1 35.14 -13.21 -31.91
N LYS A 2 35.68 -14.06 -31.01
CA LYS A 2 35.03 -14.37 -29.69
C LYS A 2 35.13 -13.21 -28.66
N CYS A 3 36.16 -12.39 -28.68
CA CYS A 3 36.29 -11.26 -27.73
C CYS A 3 35.34 -10.07 -27.95
N PHE A 4 34.89 -9.85 -29.18
CA PHE A 4 33.97 -8.73 -29.48
C PHE A 4 32.54 -8.95 -28.96
N CYS A 5 32.06 -10.20 -28.98
CA CYS A 5 30.72 -10.52 -28.49
C CYS A 5 30.61 -10.39 -26.96
N THR A 6 31.66 -10.71 -26.23
CA THR A 6 31.66 -10.62 -24.76
C THR A 6 31.68 -9.15 -24.27
N ALA A 7 32.42 -8.28 -24.96
CA ALA A 7 32.44 -6.86 -24.62
C ALA A 7 31.10 -6.17 -24.92
N LEU A 8 30.42 -6.57 -26.00
CA LEU A 8 29.09 -6.03 -26.36
C LEU A 8 28.00 -6.45 -25.39
N LEU A 9 28.03 -7.71 -24.91
CA LEU A 9 27.09 -8.21 -23.89
C LEU A 9 27.32 -7.52 -22.53
N ILE A 10 28.55 -7.23 -22.16
CA ILE A 10 28.87 -6.49 -20.92
C ILE A 10 28.42 -5.02 -21.05
N LEU A 11 28.66 -4.36 -22.19
CA LEU A 11 28.15 -3.00 -22.42
C LEU A 11 26.62 -2.94 -22.41
N CYS A 12 25.91 -3.89 -23.04
CA CYS A 12 24.45 -3.95 -22.99
C CYS A 12 23.94 -4.20 -21.58
N ALA A 13 24.61 -5.02 -20.76
CA ALA A 13 24.27 -5.22 -19.35
C ALA A 13 24.47 -3.95 -18.51
N TRP A 14 25.50 -3.15 -18.80
CA TRP A 14 25.74 -1.86 -18.13
C TRP A 14 24.74 -0.78 -18.57
N PHE A 15 24.33 -0.75 -19.82
CA PHE A 15 23.28 0.17 -20.29
C PHE A 15 21.89 -0.16 -19.72
N LEU A 16 21.58 -1.44 -19.52
CA LEU A 16 20.34 -1.86 -18.85
C LEU A 16 20.35 -1.57 -17.35
N ALA A 17 21.54 -1.48 -16.71
CA ALA A 17 21.68 -1.13 -15.30
C ALA A 17 21.49 0.37 -15.00
N ALA A 18 21.59 1.25 -16.01
CA ALA A 18 21.44 2.71 -15.88
C ALA A 18 20.00 3.20 -16.16
N SER A 19 19.15 2.38 -16.76
CA SER A 19 17.75 2.73 -16.99
C SER A 19 16.92 2.50 -15.73
N GLY A 20 16.22 3.56 -15.27
CA GLY A 20 15.21 3.44 -14.24
C GLY A 20 14.05 2.54 -14.70
N TYR A 21 13.17 2.19 -13.80
CA TYR A 21 11.96 1.41 -14.09
C TYR A 21 10.74 2.02 -13.38
N GLN A 22 9.55 1.56 -13.79
CA GLN A 22 8.30 2.04 -13.24
C GLN A 22 7.52 0.90 -12.57
N VAL A 23 6.97 1.16 -11.38
CA VAL A 23 6.10 0.23 -10.65
C VAL A 23 4.75 0.86 -10.41
N THR A 24 3.70 0.18 -10.82
CA THR A 24 2.32 0.58 -10.48
C THR A 24 2.02 0.21 -9.04
N VAL A 25 1.50 1.17 -8.28
CA VAL A 25 1.06 0.98 -6.89
C VAL A 25 -0.41 1.32 -6.77
N LEU A 26 -1.18 0.35 -6.31
CA LEU A 26 -2.60 0.46 -6.00
C LEU A 26 -2.75 0.56 -4.49
N GLY A 27 -3.66 1.41 -4.02
CA GLY A 27 -4.15 1.39 -2.65
C GLY A 27 -5.25 0.33 -2.47
N ASP A 28 -6.10 0.58 -1.50
CA ASP A 28 -7.23 -0.28 -1.14
C ASP A 28 -8.17 -0.47 -2.33
N THR A 29 -8.40 -1.71 -2.73
CA THR A 29 -9.26 -2.02 -3.88
C THR A 29 -10.69 -2.35 -3.46
N HIS A 30 -10.87 -2.87 -2.24
CA HIS A 30 -12.18 -3.25 -1.69
C HIS A 30 -13.07 -3.98 -2.71
N PHE A 31 -12.50 -5.00 -3.38
CA PHE A 31 -13.28 -5.82 -4.31
C PHE A 31 -14.50 -6.38 -3.58
N ASP A 32 -15.69 -6.16 -4.16
CA ASP A 32 -16.94 -6.55 -3.57
C ASP A 32 -18.02 -6.86 -4.61
N ALA A 33 -18.97 -7.71 -4.23
CA ALA A 33 -20.19 -7.95 -4.97
C ALA A 33 -21.30 -8.45 -4.01
N GLY A 34 -22.55 -8.11 -4.30
CA GLY A 34 -23.68 -8.38 -3.40
C GLY A 34 -23.84 -9.84 -2.97
N HIS A 35 -23.47 -10.80 -3.84
CA HIS A 35 -23.63 -12.23 -3.58
C HIS A 35 -22.71 -12.81 -2.49
N TYR A 36 -21.68 -12.07 -2.03
CA TYR A 36 -20.82 -12.51 -0.91
C TYR A 36 -21.42 -12.26 0.47
N HIS A 37 -22.50 -11.49 0.56
CA HIS A 37 -23.08 -11.02 1.81
C HIS A 37 -24.46 -11.61 2.07
N ALA A 38 -24.51 -12.75 2.75
CA ALA A 38 -25.79 -13.34 3.20
C ALA A 38 -26.31 -12.63 4.47
N SER A 39 -25.42 -12.25 5.38
CA SER A 39 -25.78 -11.56 6.62
C SER A 39 -26.01 -10.07 6.45
N LYS A 40 -26.94 -9.54 7.24
CA LYS A 40 -27.17 -8.09 7.33
C LYS A 40 -25.97 -7.40 7.99
N PRO A 41 -25.64 -6.16 7.57
CA PRO A 41 -24.64 -5.34 8.26
C PRO A 41 -25.00 -5.12 9.73
N VAL A 42 -24.01 -5.12 10.61
CA VAL A 42 -24.23 -4.95 12.07
C VAL A 42 -24.53 -3.52 12.47
N ASN A 43 -24.24 -2.55 11.62
CA ASN A 43 -24.50 -1.13 11.83
C ASN A 43 -24.59 -0.37 10.51
N GLU A 44 -25.08 0.86 10.58
CA GLU A 44 -25.29 1.71 9.41
C GLU A 44 -23.97 2.06 8.69
N TYR A 45 -22.87 2.21 9.41
CA TYR A 45 -21.57 2.47 8.80
C TYR A 45 -21.13 1.32 7.89
N GLN A 46 -21.20 0.08 8.37
CA GLN A 46 -20.86 -1.11 7.58
C GLN A 46 -21.79 -1.26 6.37
N LYS A 47 -23.09 -0.96 6.54
CA LYS A 47 -24.07 -0.97 5.45
C LYS A 47 -23.66 0.00 4.33
N LEU A 48 -23.44 1.26 4.68
CA LEU A 48 -23.06 2.30 3.71
C LEU A 48 -21.72 1.98 3.02
N GLU A 49 -20.79 1.38 3.74
CA GLU A 49 -19.49 0.98 3.19
C GLU A 49 -19.64 -0.17 2.17
N ARG A 50 -20.43 -1.21 2.49
CA ARG A 50 -20.75 -2.28 1.55
C ARG A 50 -21.47 -1.76 0.31
N GLU A 51 -22.57 -1.04 0.50
CA GLU A 51 -23.38 -0.49 -0.60
C GLU A 51 -22.50 0.35 -1.55
N ARG A 52 -21.64 1.17 -1.00
CA ARG A 52 -20.71 1.97 -1.79
C ARG A 52 -19.75 1.08 -2.58
N ASN A 53 -19.07 0.13 -1.94
CA ASN A 53 -18.05 -0.69 -2.60
C ASN A 53 -18.68 -1.59 -3.66
N ILE A 54 -19.82 -2.23 -3.39
CA ILE A 54 -20.59 -2.98 -4.38
C ILE A 54 -20.93 -2.07 -5.57
N SER A 55 -21.51 -0.89 -5.31
CA SER A 55 -21.85 0.07 -6.36
C SER A 55 -20.65 0.47 -7.21
N MET A 56 -19.49 0.76 -6.60
CA MET A 56 -18.26 1.14 -7.31
C MET A 56 -17.76 0.03 -8.25
N TRP A 57 -17.94 -1.22 -7.89
CA TRP A 57 -17.59 -2.36 -8.75
C TRP A 57 -18.64 -2.64 -9.82
N GLU A 58 -19.91 -2.64 -9.47
CA GLU A 58 -21.04 -2.93 -10.38
C GLU A 58 -21.23 -1.85 -11.45
N ASN A 59 -21.05 -0.58 -11.11
CA ASN A 59 -21.13 0.53 -12.08
C ASN A 59 -19.84 0.74 -12.90
N GLY A 60 -18.79 -0.03 -12.61
CA GLY A 60 -17.53 -0.03 -13.33
C GLY A 60 -16.57 1.11 -12.99
N ALA A 61 -16.83 1.91 -11.95
CA ALA A 61 -15.94 3.00 -11.55
C ALA A 61 -14.58 2.49 -11.07
N SER A 62 -14.54 1.46 -10.20
CA SER A 62 -13.27 0.82 -9.79
C SER A 62 -12.53 0.22 -11.00
N ALA A 63 -13.26 -0.40 -11.92
CA ALA A 63 -12.69 -0.96 -13.15
C ALA A 63 -12.10 0.14 -14.08
N ALA A 64 -12.69 1.33 -14.12
CA ALA A 64 -12.16 2.45 -14.90
C ALA A 64 -10.79 2.90 -14.36
N VAL A 65 -10.66 3.06 -13.04
CA VAL A 65 -9.38 3.42 -12.40
C VAL A 65 -8.33 2.33 -12.63
N LEU A 66 -8.69 1.05 -12.53
CA LEU A 66 -7.78 -0.07 -12.81
C LEU A 66 -7.35 -0.12 -14.29
N ARG A 67 -8.23 0.17 -15.24
CA ARG A 67 -7.86 0.31 -16.66
C ARG A 67 -6.88 1.45 -16.89
N ALA A 68 -7.10 2.60 -16.24
CA ALA A 68 -6.18 3.73 -16.32
C ALA A 68 -4.81 3.38 -15.73
N ALA A 69 -4.76 2.70 -14.59
CA ALA A 69 -3.53 2.20 -13.99
C ALA A 69 -2.80 1.20 -14.91
N ALA A 70 -3.53 0.26 -15.48
CA ALA A 70 -2.98 -0.74 -16.40
C ALA A 70 -2.40 -0.09 -17.68
N ALA A 71 -3.05 0.93 -18.22
CA ALA A 71 -2.56 1.68 -19.38
C ALA A 71 -1.24 2.43 -19.11
N LYS A 72 -0.90 2.70 -17.86
CA LYS A 72 0.37 3.30 -17.43
C LYS A 72 1.41 2.29 -17.00
N THR A 73 1.01 1.02 -16.81
CA THR A 73 1.92 -0.03 -16.38
C THR A 73 2.85 -0.44 -17.52
N THR A 74 4.17 -0.30 -17.30
CA THR A 74 5.20 -0.65 -18.28
C THR A 74 5.58 -2.14 -18.21
N ALA A 75 6.34 -2.62 -19.19
CA ALA A 75 6.82 -4.00 -19.22
C ALA A 75 7.99 -4.26 -18.26
N ASP A 76 8.66 -3.21 -17.78
CA ASP A 76 9.96 -3.25 -17.10
C ASP A 76 9.97 -4.06 -15.80
N VAL A 77 8.82 -4.13 -15.11
CA VAL A 77 8.70 -4.82 -13.83
C VAL A 77 7.64 -5.93 -13.94
N PRO A 78 7.92 -7.14 -13.44
CA PRO A 78 7.02 -8.29 -13.58
C PRO A 78 5.86 -8.29 -12.57
N PHE A 79 5.66 -7.22 -11.80
CA PHE A 79 4.62 -7.14 -10.78
C PHE A 79 3.99 -5.76 -10.67
N VAL A 80 2.83 -5.73 -10.05
CA VAL A 80 2.12 -4.56 -9.56
C VAL A 80 2.03 -4.68 -8.04
N ILE A 81 2.16 -3.58 -7.31
CA ILE A 81 2.01 -3.53 -5.85
C ILE A 81 0.58 -3.13 -5.52
N GLN A 82 -0.03 -3.82 -4.55
CA GLN A 82 -1.31 -3.45 -3.95
C GLN A 82 -1.13 -3.38 -2.43
N ALA A 83 -1.54 -2.28 -1.81
CA ALA A 83 -1.19 -1.95 -0.44
C ALA A 83 -2.20 -2.45 0.62
N GLY A 84 -2.82 -3.62 0.39
CA GLY A 84 -3.78 -4.25 1.31
C GLY A 84 -5.23 -3.79 1.11
N ASP A 85 -6.16 -4.42 1.83
CA ASP A 85 -7.59 -4.30 1.59
C ASP A 85 -7.93 -4.57 0.11
N LEU A 86 -7.47 -5.74 -0.36
CA LEU A 86 -7.81 -6.23 -1.70
C LEU A 86 -9.31 -6.44 -1.83
N THR A 87 -9.92 -6.96 -0.77
CA THR A 87 -11.36 -7.26 -0.68
C THR A 87 -12.05 -6.44 0.39
N GLN A 88 -13.38 -6.31 0.27
CA GLN A 88 -14.20 -5.66 1.29
C GLN A 88 -14.29 -6.50 2.57
N GLY A 89 -14.22 -7.82 2.46
CA GLY A 89 -14.52 -8.70 3.57
C GLY A 89 -16.00 -8.72 3.92
N ASP A 90 -16.31 -8.72 5.21
CA ASP A 90 -17.67 -8.78 5.72
C ASP A 90 -18.43 -10.07 5.35
N CYS A 91 -17.71 -11.14 5.02
CA CYS A 91 -18.28 -12.44 4.73
C CYS A 91 -18.66 -13.18 6.01
N ASP A 92 -19.64 -14.09 5.91
CA ASP A 92 -20.14 -14.83 7.06
C ASP A 92 -19.15 -15.86 7.57
N ASP A 93 -18.36 -16.46 6.67
CA ASP A 93 -17.42 -17.52 7.00
C ASP A 93 -16.16 -17.49 6.13
N ALA A 94 -15.23 -18.40 6.43
CA ALA A 94 -13.95 -18.51 5.75
C ALA A 94 -14.08 -18.96 4.29
N ALA A 95 -15.12 -19.71 3.92
CA ALA A 95 -15.30 -20.19 2.56
C ALA A 95 -15.73 -19.04 1.64
N ALA A 96 -16.73 -18.26 2.05
CA ALA A 96 -17.16 -17.06 1.33
C ALA A 96 -16.04 -16.03 1.23
N GLN A 97 -15.29 -15.81 2.32
CA GLN A 97 -14.12 -14.92 2.31
C GLN A 97 -13.05 -15.43 1.35
N GLY A 98 -12.76 -16.73 1.34
CA GLY A 98 -11.80 -17.33 0.42
C GLY A 98 -12.21 -17.18 -1.04
N GLN A 99 -13.51 -17.31 -1.34
CA GLN A 99 -14.02 -17.07 -2.69
C GLN A 99 -13.86 -15.61 -3.09
N MET A 100 -14.29 -14.66 -2.24
CA MET A 100 -14.13 -13.23 -2.49
C MET A 100 -12.66 -12.85 -2.73
N VAL A 101 -11.73 -13.37 -1.92
CA VAL A 101 -10.30 -13.15 -2.09
C VAL A 101 -9.80 -13.68 -3.43
N ASN A 102 -10.16 -14.92 -3.81
CA ASN A 102 -9.75 -15.50 -5.08
C ASN A 102 -10.28 -14.72 -6.28
N ASP A 103 -11.55 -14.30 -6.21
CA ASP A 103 -12.19 -13.51 -7.26
C ASP A 103 -11.61 -12.10 -7.34
N GLY A 104 -11.29 -11.49 -6.19
CA GLY A 104 -10.58 -10.21 -6.11
C GLY A 104 -9.21 -10.27 -6.77
N PHE A 105 -8.38 -11.29 -6.43
CA PHE A 105 -7.10 -11.52 -7.11
C PHE A 105 -7.29 -11.68 -8.62
N LYS A 106 -8.20 -12.56 -9.05
CA LYS A 106 -8.47 -12.82 -10.47
C LYS A 106 -8.91 -11.56 -11.20
N THR A 107 -9.83 -10.80 -10.60
CA THR A 107 -10.39 -9.59 -11.19
C THR A 107 -9.32 -8.51 -11.33
N VAL A 108 -8.62 -8.16 -10.25
CA VAL A 108 -7.59 -7.12 -10.30
C VAL A 108 -6.47 -7.51 -11.26
N LYS A 109 -5.97 -8.76 -11.24
CA LYS A 109 -4.95 -9.26 -12.18
C LYS A 109 -5.38 -9.21 -13.62
N SER A 110 -6.67 -9.37 -13.93
CA SER A 110 -7.15 -9.36 -15.31
C SER A 110 -6.83 -8.05 -16.06
N PHE A 111 -6.68 -6.94 -15.33
CA PHE A 111 -6.25 -5.66 -15.88
C PHE A 111 -4.74 -5.63 -16.17
N PHE A 112 -3.93 -6.34 -15.40
CA PHE A 112 -2.45 -6.30 -15.48
C PHE A 112 -1.88 -7.59 -16.09
N LYS A 113 -2.19 -7.84 -17.34
CA LYS A 113 -1.80 -9.07 -18.04
C LYS A 113 -0.30 -9.36 -17.94
N GLY A 114 0.04 -10.59 -17.53
CA GLY A 114 1.42 -11.05 -17.41
C GLY A 114 2.16 -10.54 -16.16
N LYS A 115 1.51 -9.74 -15.28
CA LYS A 115 2.09 -9.26 -14.04
C LYS A 115 1.64 -10.09 -12.84
N LYS A 116 2.51 -10.22 -11.84
CA LYS A 116 2.13 -10.68 -10.51
C LYS A 116 1.45 -9.54 -9.75
N LEU A 117 0.43 -9.85 -8.96
CA LEU A 117 -0.15 -8.91 -8.01
C LEU A 117 0.45 -9.17 -6.64
N LEU A 118 1.46 -8.40 -6.24
CA LEU A 118 2.09 -8.50 -4.94
C LEU A 118 1.36 -7.59 -3.95
N THR A 119 0.86 -8.17 -2.87
CA THR A 119 0.03 -7.44 -1.90
C THR A 119 0.38 -7.81 -0.46
N VAL A 120 -0.15 -7.06 0.48
CA VAL A 120 -0.18 -7.36 1.91
C VAL A 120 -1.61 -7.54 2.37
N GLN A 121 -1.83 -8.30 3.43
CA GLN A 121 -3.15 -8.40 4.04
C GLN A 121 -3.53 -7.07 4.69
N GLY A 122 -4.72 -6.57 4.37
CA GLY A 122 -5.36 -5.47 5.08
C GLY A 122 -6.38 -5.95 6.13
N ASN A 123 -7.00 -5.02 6.83
CA ASN A 123 -7.97 -5.37 7.86
C ASN A 123 -9.31 -5.86 7.28
N HIS A 124 -9.69 -5.37 6.11
CA HIS A 124 -10.88 -5.82 5.41
C HIS A 124 -10.72 -7.24 4.85
N ASP A 125 -9.55 -7.64 4.44
CA ASP A 125 -9.28 -8.99 3.93
C ASP A 125 -9.56 -10.10 4.96
N VAL A 126 -9.73 -9.73 6.24
CA VAL A 126 -10.03 -10.63 7.36
C VAL A 126 -11.22 -10.17 8.20
N ARG A 127 -12.00 -9.20 7.73
CA ARG A 127 -13.17 -8.69 8.44
C ARG A 127 -14.38 -9.59 8.19
N LEU A 128 -15.00 -10.04 9.28
CA LEU A 128 -16.23 -10.82 9.25
C LEU A 128 -17.49 -9.94 9.12
N ALA A 129 -18.61 -10.56 8.80
CA ALA A 129 -19.94 -9.93 8.78
C ALA A 129 -20.28 -9.23 10.09
N SER A 130 -19.75 -9.69 11.23
CA SER A 130 -19.85 -9.02 12.53
C SER A 130 -19.10 -7.68 12.63
N GLY A 131 -18.37 -7.27 11.61
CA GLY A 131 -17.50 -6.10 11.62
C GLY A 131 -16.18 -6.31 12.39
N LYS A 132 -15.93 -7.49 12.95
CA LYS A 132 -14.70 -7.83 13.66
C LYS A 132 -13.67 -8.41 12.72
N CYS A 133 -12.41 -7.99 12.88
CA CYS A 133 -11.29 -8.61 12.18
C CYS A 133 -10.94 -9.95 12.86
N GLU A 134 -11.04 -11.03 12.10
CA GLU A 134 -10.69 -12.39 12.55
C GLU A 134 -9.38 -12.82 11.88
N MET A 135 -8.28 -12.69 12.61
CA MET A 135 -6.93 -12.90 12.05
C MET A 135 -6.70 -14.32 11.51
N SER A 136 -7.44 -15.31 11.99
CA SER A 136 -7.38 -16.68 11.45
C SER A 136 -7.87 -16.76 10.00
N MET A 137 -8.69 -15.81 9.55
CA MET A 137 -9.16 -15.70 8.17
C MET A 137 -8.03 -15.43 7.18
N GLY A 138 -7.00 -14.68 7.60
CA GLY A 138 -5.80 -14.48 6.78
C GLY A 138 -5.18 -15.79 6.36
N ALA A 139 -4.91 -16.69 7.33
CA ALA A 139 -4.33 -17.99 7.06
C ALA A 139 -5.24 -18.91 6.24
N LYS A 140 -6.57 -18.82 6.44
CA LYS A 140 -7.54 -19.72 5.78
C LYS A 140 -7.92 -19.25 4.38
N ALA A 141 -7.97 -17.95 4.13
CA ALA A 141 -8.51 -17.37 2.91
C ALA A 141 -7.47 -16.59 2.12
N PHE A 142 -6.75 -15.64 2.74
CA PHE A 142 -5.90 -14.69 2.03
C PHE A 142 -4.51 -15.27 1.69
N PHE A 143 -3.81 -15.86 2.66
CA PHE A 143 -2.43 -16.31 2.42
C PHE A 143 -2.31 -17.40 1.35
N PRO A 144 -3.21 -18.41 1.23
CA PRO A 144 -3.14 -19.37 0.15
C PRO A 144 -3.21 -18.75 -1.25
N ALA A 145 -3.98 -17.67 -1.42
CA ALA A 145 -4.05 -16.94 -2.68
C ALA A 145 -2.76 -16.14 -2.93
N LEU A 146 -2.25 -15.47 -1.91
CA LEU A 146 -1.01 -14.71 -1.98
C LEU A 146 0.22 -15.61 -2.24
N GLU A 147 0.30 -16.78 -1.60
CA GLU A 147 1.37 -17.75 -1.84
C GLU A 147 1.44 -18.22 -3.29
N ARG A 148 0.30 -18.42 -3.93
CA ARG A 148 0.25 -18.74 -5.38
C ARG A 148 0.84 -17.59 -6.23
N GLU A 149 0.59 -16.34 -5.85
CA GLU A 149 1.15 -15.18 -6.55
C GLU A 149 2.66 -15.03 -6.33
N VAL A 150 3.09 -15.14 -5.09
CA VAL A 150 4.51 -15.04 -4.72
C VAL A 150 5.31 -16.24 -5.25
N GLY A 151 4.68 -17.43 -5.28
CA GLY A 151 5.27 -18.69 -5.74
C GLY A 151 6.10 -19.41 -4.67
N LYS A 152 5.83 -19.13 -3.39
CA LYS A 152 6.45 -19.81 -2.25
C LYS A 152 5.57 -19.71 -1.00
N PRO A 153 5.72 -20.61 0.00
CA PRO A 153 5.10 -20.47 1.30
C PRO A 153 5.53 -19.16 2.00
N LEU A 154 4.61 -18.56 2.74
CA LEU A 154 4.82 -17.29 3.43
C LEU A 154 4.75 -17.49 4.96
N ASN A 155 5.59 -16.77 5.68
CA ASN A 155 5.54 -16.74 7.13
C ASN A 155 4.55 -15.65 7.59
N ASN A 156 3.35 -16.04 8.01
CA ASN A 156 2.30 -15.11 8.43
C ASN A 156 2.02 -13.99 7.41
N GLY A 157 2.09 -14.29 6.11
CA GLY A 157 1.88 -13.33 5.03
C GLY A 157 3.03 -12.35 4.80
N ASN A 158 4.15 -12.51 5.52
CA ASN A 158 5.33 -11.66 5.38
C ASN A 158 6.31 -12.25 4.36
N TYR A 159 6.81 -11.42 3.46
CA TYR A 159 7.80 -11.82 2.45
C TYR A 159 8.57 -10.62 1.92
N PHE A 160 9.63 -10.90 1.19
CA PHE A 160 10.32 -9.88 0.41
C PHE A 160 10.67 -10.42 -0.99
N VAL A 161 10.80 -9.50 -1.92
CA VAL A 161 11.26 -9.77 -3.29
C VAL A 161 12.34 -8.78 -3.69
N ARG A 162 13.21 -9.17 -4.62
CA ARG A 162 14.14 -8.27 -5.27
C ARG A 162 13.72 -8.03 -6.72
N HIS A 163 13.94 -6.79 -7.16
CA HIS A 163 13.91 -6.44 -8.57
C HIS A 163 15.20 -5.67 -8.90
N GLY A 164 16.08 -6.31 -9.65
CA GLY A 164 17.45 -5.81 -9.82
C GLY A 164 18.15 -5.60 -8.48
N ARG A 165 18.61 -4.38 -8.23
CA ARG A 165 19.28 -3.98 -6.99
C ARG A 165 18.34 -3.49 -5.89
N ASP A 166 17.04 -3.48 -6.11
CA ASP A 166 16.07 -2.92 -5.18
C ASP A 166 15.33 -4.00 -4.38
N LEU A 167 15.06 -3.72 -3.11
CA LEU A 167 14.40 -4.62 -2.16
C LEU A 167 13.00 -4.12 -1.85
N TYR A 168 12.02 -5.00 -1.98
CA TYR A 168 10.62 -4.78 -1.64
C TYR A 168 10.25 -5.72 -0.48
N ILE A 169 9.98 -5.16 0.70
CA ILE A 169 9.58 -5.88 1.92
C ILE A 169 8.09 -5.71 2.10
N PHE A 170 7.33 -6.80 2.05
CA PHE A 170 5.89 -6.84 2.27
C PHE A 170 5.61 -7.34 3.68
N PHE A 171 4.98 -6.49 4.47
CA PHE A 171 4.75 -6.75 5.89
C PHE A 171 3.27 -6.71 6.25
N ALA A 172 2.71 -7.89 6.52
CA ALA A 172 1.37 -8.05 7.08
C ALA A 172 1.45 -7.93 8.61
N ALA A 173 0.98 -6.82 9.14
CA ALA A 173 1.15 -6.45 10.55
C ALA A 173 0.24 -7.20 11.54
N PHE A 174 -0.46 -8.25 11.10
CA PHE A 174 -1.47 -8.92 11.90
C PHE A 174 -0.95 -10.22 12.50
N LYS A 175 -1.30 -10.49 13.76
CA LYS A 175 -0.88 -11.69 14.52
C LYS A 175 0.63 -11.91 14.60
N ILE A 176 1.38 -10.86 14.83
CA ILE A 176 2.83 -10.92 14.97
C ILE A 176 3.24 -10.18 16.25
N THR A 177 4.20 -10.71 16.99
CA THR A 177 4.79 -10.02 18.13
C THR A 177 5.77 -8.95 17.69
N ASP A 178 6.08 -7.99 18.56
CA ASP A 178 7.09 -6.94 18.29
C ASP A 178 8.44 -7.56 17.91
N LYS A 179 8.83 -8.64 18.57
CA LYS A 179 10.08 -9.34 18.29
C LYS A 179 10.08 -9.96 16.91
N GLU A 180 9.06 -10.72 16.55
CA GLU A 180 8.94 -11.36 15.24
C GLU A 180 8.89 -10.32 14.10
N ALA A 181 8.20 -9.20 14.32
CA ALA A 181 8.14 -8.11 13.36
C ALA A 181 9.52 -7.50 13.10
N VAL A 182 10.25 -7.21 14.17
CA VAL A 182 11.61 -6.65 14.08
C VAL A 182 12.57 -7.66 13.47
N ASP A 183 12.51 -8.92 13.88
CA ASP A 183 13.40 -10.00 13.37
C ASP A 183 13.17 -10.20 11.85
N PHE A 184 11.91 -10.19 11.39
CA PHE A 184 11.61 -10.31 9.97
C PHE A 184 12.21 -9.14 9.15
N VAL A 185 11.95 -7.90 9.58
CA VAL A 185 12.44 -6.72 8.86
C VAL A 185 13.98 -6.65 8.90
N SER A 186 14.58 -6.87 10.06
CA SER A 186 16.04 -6.92 10.22
C SER A 186 16.65 -8.01 9.33
N GLY A 187 16.09 -9.22 9.38
CA GLY A 187 16.57 -10.35 8.55
C GLY A 187 16.46 -10.07 7.06
N ALA A 188 15.37 -9.43 6.58
CA ALA A 188 15.24 -9.02 5.19
C ALA A 188 16.31 -7.99 4.79
N LEU A 189 16.58 -7.01 5.64
CA LEU A 189 17.62 -5.99 5.41
C LEU A 189 19.02 -6.59 5.44
N ASP A 190 19.32 -7.51 6.36
CA ASP A 190 20.63 -8.15 6.51
C ASP A 190 20.96 -9.06 5.35
N GLN A 191 19.97 -9.79 4.82
CA GLN A 191 20.11 -10.61 3.61
C GLN A 191 20.29 -9.78 2.34
N ASN A 192 20.00 -8.47 2.38
CA ASN A 192 20.00 -7.56 1.23
C ASN A 192 20.75 -6.25 1.55
N LYS A 193 21.93 -6.35 2.16
CA LYS A 193 22.76 -5.19 2.53
C LYS A 193 23.18 -4.32 1.34
N ASP A 194 23.29 -4.95 0.18
CA ASP A 194 23.64 -4.34 -1.11
C ASP A 194 22.46 -3.65 -1.81
N ALA A 195 21.25 -3.71 -1.25
CA ALA A 195 20.10 -3.10 -1.87
C ALA A 195 20.27 -1.58 -2.01
N ARG A 196 20.07 -1.09 -3.25
CA ARG A 196 20.14 0.33 -3.62
C ARG A 196 18.98 1.13 -3.01
N HIS A 197 17.78 0.65 -3.23
CA HIS A 197 16.56 1.16 -2.61
C HIS A 197 15.89 0.09 -1.78
N VAL A 198 15.27 0.52 -0.68
CA VAL A 198 14.45 -0.32 0.18
C VAL A 198 13.03 0.25 0.18
N PHE A 199 12.08 -0.55 -0.25
CA PHE A 199 10.66 -0.28 -0.18
C PHE A 199 10.04 -1.16 0.90
N TYR A 200 9.27 -0.56 1.80
CA TYR A 200 8.53 -1.26 2.84
C TYR A 200 7.04 -1.09 2.59
N ILE A 201 6.38 -2.19 2.27
CA ILE A 201 4.97 -2.21 1.92
C ILE A 201 4.20 -2.77 3.10
N THR A 202 3.25 -2.00 3.61
CA THR A 202 2.34 -2.41 4.68
C THR A 202 0.97 -1.78 4.44
N HIS A 203 -0.10 -2.42 4.92
CA HIS A 203 -1.42 -1.84 4.75
C HIS A 203 -1.62 -0.60 5.64
N VAL A 204 -1.42 -0.77 6.94
CA VAL A 204 -1.57 0.32 7.91
C VAL A 204 -0.32 1.21 7.89
N PRO A 205 -0.46 2.53 7.82
CA PRO A 205 0.67 3.45 7.91
C PRO A 205 1.55 3.20 9.15
N LEU A 206 2.86 3.03 8.94
CA LEU A 206 3.82 2.79 10.01
C LEU A 206 4.02 4.06 10.86
N LEU A 207 4.17 5.22 10.20
CA LEU A 207 4.12 6.53 10.84
C LEU A 207 2.64 6.91 10.98
N ALA A 208 2.05 6.46 12.07
CA ALA A 208 0.60 6.45 12.24
C ALA A 208 0.03 7.85 12.48
N TRP A 209 -0.69 8.34 11.52
CA TRP A 209 -1.59 9.48 11.66
C TRP A 209 -3.07 9.08 11.49
N SER A 210 -3.36 7.78 11.48
CA SER A 210 -4.70 7.23 11.48
C SER A 210 -5.10 6.67 12.84
N TYR A 211 -6.33 6.24 13.01
CA TYR A 211 -6.96 5.79 14.28
C TYR A 211 -6.46 4.45 14.79
N THR A 212 -5.54 3.83 14.10
CA THR A 212 -5.06 2.49 14.40
C THR A 212 -4.03 2.47 15.51
N GLN A 213 -3.90 1.33 16.17
CA GLN A 213 -2.83 1.08 17.11
C GLN A 213 -1.48 1.11 16.38
N PRO A 214 -0.38 1.51 17.03
CA PRO A 214 0.97 1.34 16.47
C PRO A 214 1.17 -0.10 16.02
N LEU A 215 1.85 -0.25 14.88
CA LEU A 215 2.23 -1.58 14.42
C LEU A 215 3.21 -2.24 15.40
N PRO A 216 3.22 -3.58 15.51
CA PRO A 216 4.19 -4.28 16.33
C PRO A 216 5.63 -3.89 15.98
N GLY A 217 6.43 -3.60 17.00
CA GLY A 217 7.83 -3.20 16.83
C GLY A 217 8.08 -1.86 16.14
N CYS A 218 7.06 -1.01 16.03
CA CYS A 218 7.04 0.21 15.20
C CYS A 218 8.32 1.05 15.35
N ASP A 219 8.71 1.45 16.55
CA ASP A 219 9.86 2.35 16.78
C ASP A 219 11.19 1.74 16.29
N LYS A 220 11.38 0.44 16.50
CA LYS A 220 12.57 -0.29 16.03
C LYS A 220 12.54 -0.43 14.51
N ILE A 221 11.41 -0.74 13.92
CA ILE A 221 11.24 -0.84 12.45
C ILE A 221 11.48 0.53 11.82
N VAL A 222 10.94 1.61 12.38
CA VAL A 222 11.23 2.98 11.91
C VAL A 222 12.73 3.25 11.90
N SER A 223 13.43 2.89 12.98
CA SER A 223 14.88 3.08 13.09
C SER A 223 15.65 2.27 12.03
N LEU A 224 15.28 1.00 11.82
CA LEU A 224 15.87 0.15 10.78
C LEU A 224 15.66 0.72 9.38
N LEU A 225 14.44 1.13 9.05
CA LEU A 225 14.10 1.68 7.74
C LEU A 225 14.75 3.05 7.50
N LEU A 226 14.79 3.90 8.53
CA LEU A 226 15.46 5.20 8.48
C LEU A 226 16.96 5.06 8.16
N SER A 227 17.63 4.07 8.78
CA SER A 227 19.05 3.79 8.51
C SER A 227 19.35 3.46 7.04
N ARG A 228 18.35 2.98 6.31
CA ARG A 228 18.43 2.58 4.89
C ARG A 228 17.86 3.63 3.93
N ASN A 229 17.44 4.80 4.39
CA ASN A 229 16.71 5.80 3.60
C ASN A 229 15.54 5.14 2.83
N ALA A 230 14.74 4.35 3.51
CA ALA A 230 13.68 3.56 2.90
C ALA A 230 12.47 4.42 2.49
N VAL A 231 11.66 3.87 1.59
CA VAL A 231 10.34 4.39 1.22
C VAL A 231 9.29 3.43 1.74
N ILE A 232 8.31 3.93 2.49
CA ILE A 232 7.15 3.19 2.95
C ILE A 232 5.99 3.45 1.99
N LEU A 233 5.33 2.38 1.54
CA LEU A 233 4.11 2.41 0.73
C LEU A 233 2.99 1.77 1.53
N CYS A 234 1.87 2.46 1.67
CA CYS A 234 0.73 1.95 2.44
C CYS A 234 -0.62 2.44 1.90
N GLY A 235 -1.70 1.86 2.40
CA GLY A 235 -3.09 2.17 2.09
C GLY A 235 -3.88 2.61 3.33
N HIS A 236 -5.01 1.95 3.59
CA HIS A 236 -5.83 2.01 4.80
C HIS A 236 -6.58 3.32 5.04
N THR A 237 -5.98 4.45 4.78
CA THR A 237 -6.61 5.74 5.08
C THR A 237 -7.43 6.28 3.91
N HIS A 238 -7.37 5.63 2.76
CA HIS A 238 -8.01 6.01 1.50
C HIS A 238 -7.67 7.44 1.05
N ARG A 239 -6.44 7.90 1.38
CA ARG A 239 -6.01 9.27 1.12
C ARG A 239 -4.60 9.31 0.61
N SER A 240 -4.40 9.99 -0.50
CA SER A 240 -3.05 10.27 -0.97
C SER A 240 -2.38 11.25 -0.01
N SER A 241 -1.32 10.79 0.62
CA SER A 241 -0.57 11.62 1.57
C SER A 241 0.89 11.22 1.64
N ILE A 242 1.73 12.17 2.03
CA ILE A 242 3.15 11.97 2.24
C ILE A 242 3.54 12.46 3.64
N LEU A 243 4.41 11.71 4.29
CA LEU A 243 5.06 12.10 5.53
C LEU A 243 6.52 11.69 5.49
N THR A 244 7.41 12.63 5.74
CA THR A 244 8.86 12.39 5.78
C THR A 244 9.43 12.78 7.13
N ILE A 245 10.23 11.90 7.69
CA ILE A 245 11.09 12.21 8.83
C ILE A 245 12.55 12.21 8.38
N ALA A 246 13.38 13.09 8.99
CA ALA A 246 14.80 13.16 8.74
C ALA A 246 15.57 13.25 10.04
N LYS A 247 16.60 12.42 10.19
CA LYS A 247 17.48 12.41 11.36
C LYS A 247 18.88 11.96 10.94
N ASP A 248 19.90 12.65 11.43
CA ASP A 248 21.32 12.30 11.22
C ASP A 248 21.67 12.06 9.73
N GLY A 249 21.19 12.95 8.85
CA GLY A 249 21.39 12.86 7.41
C GLY A 249 20.62 11.72 6.70
N LYS A 250 19.84 10.96 7.45
CA LYS A 250 18.95 9.90 6.91
C LYS A 250 17.53 10.39 6.76
N LYS A 251 16.81 9.83 5.79
CA LYS A 251 15.43 10.19 5.47
C LYS A 251 14.55 8.93 5.33
N LEU A 252 13.39 8.94 5.93
CA LEU A 252 12.35 7.92 5.77
C LEU A 252 11.09 8.60 5.28
N THR A 253 10.59 8.20 4.12
CA THR A 253 9.39 8.78 3.53
C THR A 253 8.28 7.73 3.48
N GLN A 254 7.14 8.04 4.08
CA GLN A 254 5.91 7.27 3.95
C GLN A 254 4.98 7.93 2.94
N PHE A 255 4.55 7.16 1.97
CA PHE A 255 3.57 7.55 0.98
C PHE A 255 2.33 6.64 1.09
N VAL A 256 1.20 7.25 1.41
CA VAL A 256 -0.10 6.57 1.40
C VAL A 256 -0.70 6.74 0.02
N VAL A 257 -1.08 5.63 -0.59
CA VAL A 257 -1.72 5.61 -1.90
C VAL A 257 -3.24 5.66 -1.72
N SER A 258 -3.93 6.40 -2.56
CA SER A 258 -5.40 6.47 -2.58
C SER A 258 -6.03 5.11 -2.83
N SER A 259 -7.24 4.92 -2.32
CA SER A 259 -8.07 3.77 -2.63
C SER A 259 -8.54 3.79 -4.10
N ILE A 260 -8.70 2.64 -4.71
CA ILE A 260 -9.31 2.48 -6.03
C ILE A 260 -10.83 2.74 -5.97
N GLY A 261 -11.47 2.41 -4.85
CA GLY A 261 -12.90 2.49 -4.64
C GLY A 261 -13.37 3.61 -3.71
N SER A 262 -12.68 4.75 -3.66
CA SER A 262 -13.05 5.88 -2.78
C SER A 262 -13.98 6.86 -3.47
N ASP A 263 -15.27 6.57 -3.53
CA ASP A 263 -16.26 7.61 -3.80
C ASP A 263 -16.88 8.14 -2.50
N TRP A 264 -16.26 9.15 -1.92
CA TRP A 264 -16.76 9.87 -0.76
C TRP A 264 -17.71 11.02 -1.13
N LYS A 265 -18.32 10.99 -2.34
CA LYS A 265 -19.17 12.05 -2.86
C LYS A 265 -20.28 12.48 -1.91
N ASN A 266 -20.75 11.58 -1.09
CA ASN A 266 -21.90 11.83 -0.24
C ASN A 266 -21.58 12.18 1.22
N THR A 267 -20.32 12.17 1.66
CA THR A 267 -20.01 12.27 3.09
C THR A 267 -18.98 13.32 3.50
N LEU A 268 -18.19 13.85 2.55
CA LEU A 268 -17.22 14.89 2.82
C LEU A 268 -17.12 15.85 1.63
N PRO A 269 -16.83 17.15 1.86
CA PRO A 269 -16.58 18.07 0.76
C PRO A 269 -15.40 17.55 -0.08
N PHE A 270 -15.60 17.51 -1.41
CA PHE A 270 -14.58 17.09 -2.35
C PHE A 270 -13.38 18.01 -2.26
N GLU A 271 -12.20 17.50 -2.52
CA GLU A 271 -10.97 18.27 -2.66
C GLU A 271 -10.60 19.07 -1.42
N VAL A 272 -10.53 18.41 -0.27
CA VAL A 272 -9.85 19.00 0.86
C VAL A 272 -8.36 18.68 0.70
N SER A 273 -7.60 19.65 0.22
CA SER A 273 -6.15 19.63 0.29
C SER A 273 -5.74 20.19 1.66
N PHE A 274 -4.91 19.43 2.38
CA PHE A 274 -4.28 19.90 3.60
C PHE A 274 -2.77 19.98 3.37
N ASP A 275 -2.19 21.10 3.74
CA ASP A 275 -0.75 21.32 3.65
C ASP A 275 0.04 20.59 4.75
N THR A 276 -0.64 20.10 5.78
CA THR A 276 -0.04 19.31 6.85
C THR A 276 -0.97 18.22 7.36
N VAL A 277 -0.37 17.10 7.81
CA VAL A 277 -1.09 16.02 8.50
C VAL A 277 -1.74 16.55 9.78
N ASP A 278 -1.09 17.46 10.49
CA ASP A 278 -1.63 18.10 11.70
C ASP A 278 -2.98 18.78 11.42
N LYS A 279 -3.05 19.62 10.39
CA LYS A 279 -4.30 20.31 10.00
C LYS A 279 -5.38 19.31 9.64
N TYR A 280 -5.03 18.28 8.84
CA TYR A 280 -5.97 17.22 8.50
C TYR A 280 -6.49 16.49 9.75
N MET A 281 -5.62 16.06 10.65
CA MET A 281 -6.01 15.37 11.88
C MET A 281 -6.88 16.26 12.77
N MET A 282 -6.55 17.54 12.88
CA MET A 282 -7.34 18.51 13.67
C MET A 282 -8.72 18.76 13.05
N SER A 283 -8.86 18.78 11.72
CA SER A 283 -10.16 18.88 11.05
C SER A 283 -11.08 17.68 11.36
N LYS A 284 -10.50 16.51 11.67
CA LYS A 284 -11.24 15.31 12.05
C LYS A 284 -11.64 15.26 13.53
N LYS A 285 -11.04 16.12 14.38
CA LYS A 285 -11.28 16.13 15.82
C LYS A 285 -12.75 16.37 16.17
N GLU A 286 -13.46 17.21 15.42
CA GLU A 286 -14.87 17.54 15.67
C GLU A 286 -15.81 16.45 15.21
N SER A 287 -15.43 15.72 14.14
CA SER A 287 -16.25 14.65 13.54
C SER A 287 -16.08 13.28 14.21
N TYR A 288 -15.06 13.10 15.08
CA TYR A 288 -14.75 11.82 15.72
C TYR A 288 -15.20 11.75 17.17
N ARG A 289 -15.91 10.67 17.51
CA ARG A 289 -16.33 10.33 18.89
C ARG A 289 -15.16 10.13 19.87
N LYS A 290 -13.92 10.05 19.39
CA LYS A 290 -12.72 9.79 20.19
C LYS A 290 -11.64 10.87 19.99
N ARG A 291 -11.99 12.11 20.32
CA ARG A 291 -11.07 13.25 20.31
C ARG A 291 -9.71 12.97 20.97
N GLU A 292 -9.70 12.24 22.09
CA GLU A 292 -8.48 11.86 22.79
C GLU A 292 -7.54 10.98 21.98
N THR A 293 -8.08 10.08 21.14
CA THR A 293 -7.28 9.22 20.27
C THR A 293 -6.51 10.03 19.23
N VAL A 294 -7.15 11.05 18.63
CA VAL A 294 -6.49 11.95 17.68
C VAL A 294 -5.33 12.71 18.35
N ILE A 295 -5.57 13.26 19.54
CA ILE A 295 -4.56 13.99 20.30
C ILE A 295 -3.36 13.09 20.65
N LYS A 296 -3.61 11.87 21.14
CA LYS A 296 -2.55 10.90 21.43
C LYS A 296 -1.73 10.56 20.18
N ARG A 297 -2.38 10.39 19.02
CA ARG A 297 -1.68 10.09 17.76
C ARG A 297 -0.82 11.23 17.26
N LEU A 298 -1.32 12.46 17.36
CA LEU A 298 -0.50 13.63 17.03
C LEU A 298 0.72 13.74 17.95
N ALA A 299 0.56 13.44 19.25
CA ALA A 299 1.67 13.40 20.18
C ALA A 299 2.71 12.33 19.82
N GLU A 300 2.27 11.14 19.39
CA GLU A 300 3.17 10.08 18.89
C GLU A 300 3.93 10.52 17.63
N LEU A 301 3.24 11.12 16.65
CA LEU A 301 3.91 11.64 15.46
C LEU A 301 4.96 12.70 15.78
N LYS A 302 4.67 13.57 16.74
CA LYS A 302 5.60 14.66 17.15
C LYS A 302 6.88 14.18 17.83
N LYS A 303 6.99 12.89 18.18
CA LYS A 303 8.27 12.29 18.63
C LYS A 303 9.29 12.18 17.48
N TYR A 304 8.84 12.17 16.24
CA TYR A 304 9.70 12.08 15.08
C TYR A 304 10.03 13.46 14.51
N PRO A 305 11.25 13.67 14.00
CA PRO A 305 11.64 14.92 13.34
C PRO A 305 11.02 15.01 11.94
N ILE A 306 9.74 15.39 11.90
CA ILE A 306 8.98 15.52 10.65
C ILE A 306 9.50 16.72 9.87
N THR A 307 9.87 16.49 8.61
CA THR A 307 10.37 17.52 7.69
C THR A 307 9.40 17.82 6.55
N LEU A 308 8.47 16.89 6.27
CA LEU A 308 7.42 17.07 5.29
C LEU A 308 6.18 16.30 5.76
N SER A 309 5.02 16.93 5.72
CA SER A 309 3.74 16.25 5.91
C SER A 309 2.67 16.94 5.08
N GLU A 310 1.99 16.17 4.22
CA GLU A 310 0.97 16.68 3.32
C GLU A 310 -0.10 15.61 3.09
N VAL A 311 -1.37 16.01 3.14
CA VAL A 311 -2.51 15.21 2.64
C VAL A 311 -3.01 15.89 1.38
N TYR A 312 -2.94 15.19 0.26
CA TYR A 312 -3.22 15.78 -1.04
C TYR A 312 -4.67 15.57 -1.49
N SER A 313 -5.16 14.33 -1.44
CA SER A 313 -6.48 14.00 -1.98
C SER A 313 -7.12 12.81 -1.26
N ILE A 314 -8.45 12.78 -1.30
CA ILE A 314 -9.31 11.67 -0.86
C ILE A 314 -10.04 11.00 -2.03
N LYS A 315 -9.76 11.41 -3.27
CA LYS A 315 -10.34 10.81 -4.47
C LYS A 315 -9.73 9.44 -4.76
N SER A 316 -10.47 8.60 -5.49
CA SER A 316 -9.96 7.36 -6.06
C SER A 316 -8.72 7.61 -6.90
N GLY A 317 -7.77 6.68 -6.88
CA GLY A 317 -6.56 6.85 -7.66
C GLY A 317 -5.53 5.74 -7.46
N PHE A 318 -4.41 5.93 -8.11
CA PHE A 318 -3.25 5.04 -8.06
C PHE A 318 -1.96 5.85 -8.19
N ALA A 319 -0.82 5.22 -8.00
CA ALA A 319 0.47 5.84 -8.21
C ALA A 319 1.36 5.04 -9.16
N ILE A 320 2.22 5.74 -9.90
CA ILE A 320 3.34 5.16 -10.62
C ILE A 320 4.62 5.58 -9.93
N LEU A 321 5.39 4.63 -9.42
CA LEU A 321 6.73 4.88 -8.92
C LEU A 321 7.71 4.92 -10.08
N ASN A 322 8.44 6.01 -10.20
CA ASN A 322 9.59 6.14 -11.08
C ASN A 322 10.86 5.90 -10.24
N VAL A 323 11.48 4.75 -10.41
CA VAL A 323 12.67 4.33 -9.65
C VAL A 323 13.91 4.48 -10.54
N LYS A 324 14.81 5.37 -10.16
CA LYS A 324 16.07 5.63 -10.86
C LYS A 324 17.25 5.32 -9.94
N GLU A 325 18.50 5.52 -10.40
CA GLU A 325 19.70 5.18 -9.61
C GLU A 325 19.70 5.87 -8.23
N ASP A 326 19.46 7.18 -8.18
CA ASP A 326 19.56 7.96 -6.95
C ASP A 326 18.23 8.52 -6.47
N THR A 327 17.13 8.30 -7.21
CA THR A 327 15.86 8.94 -6.93
C THR A 327 14.70 7.97 -7.04
N VAL A 328 13.69 8.19 -6.18
CA VAL A 328 12.37 7.56 -6.27
C VAL A 328 11.34 8.67 -6.25
N ALA A 329 10.51 8.73 -7.28
CA ALA A 329 9.38 9.64 -7.35
C ALA A 329 8.07 8.86 -7.51
N ALA A 330 6.97 9.38 -6.96
CA ALA A 330 5.62 8.85 -7.15
C ALA A 330 4.79 9.87 -7.93
N GLU A 331 4.30 9.47 -9.08
CA GLU A 331 3.29 10.20 -9.83
C GLU A 331 1.91 9.75 -9.37
N LEU A 332 1.12 10.66 -8.83
CA LEU A 332 -0.24 10.40 -8.38
C LEU A 332 -1.22 10.67 -9.52
N TYR A 333 -2.05 9.69 -9.80
CA TYR A 333 -3.18 9.76 -10.73
C TYR A 333 -4.47 9.65 -9.95
N LEU A 334 -5.42 10.55 -10.20
CA LEU A 334 -6.75 10.53 -9.59
C LEU A 334 -7.79 10.16 -10.64
N ASP A 335 -8.75 9.34 -10.22
CA ASP A 335 -9.82 8.81 -11.05
C ASP A 335 -9.23 8.07 -12.29
N ASP A 336 -9.87 8.19 -13.43
CA ASP A 336 -9.43 7.65 -14.72
C ASP A 336 -8.62 8.67 -15.55
N SER A 337 -8.18 9.77 -14.91
CA SER A 337 -7.41 10.80 -15.60
C SER A 337 -6.10 10.23 -16.17
N GLY A 338 -5.84 10.46 -17.41
CA GLY A 338 -4.64 9.98 -18.10
C GLY A 338 -3.36 10.75 -17.75
N LYS A 339 -3.42 11.76 -16.84
CA LYS A 339 -2.30 12.63 -16.48
C LYS A 339 -2.07 12.60 -14.96
N PRO A 340 -0.82 12.63 -14.51
CA PRO A 340 -0.53 12.76 -13.10
C PRO A 340 -0.98 14.13 -12.59
N VAL A 341 -1.67 14.15 -11.46
CA VAL A 341 -2.11 15.40 -10.82
C VAL A 341 -1.02 15.98 -9.91
N LYS A 342 -0.12 15.14 -9.44
CA LYS A 342 1.02 15.53 -8.62
C LYS A 342 2.14 14.51 -8.71
N THR A 343 3.39 14.99 -8.59
CA THR A 343 4.59 14.16 -8.42
C THR A 343 5.23 14.46 -7.08
N PHE A 344 5.47 13.43 -6.29
CA PHE A 344 6.17 13.49 -5.01
C PHE A 344 7.57 12.90 -5.15
N ILE A 345 8.58 13.58 -4.61
CA ILE A 345 9.92 13.02 -4.50
C ILE A 345 10.02 12.27 -3.17
N LEU A 346 10.00 10.94 -3.24
CA LEU A 346 10.02 10.07 -2.07
C LEU A 346 11.45 9.83 -1.56
N LYS A 347 12.44 9.79 -2.47
CA LYS A 347 13.87 9.67 -2.17
C LYS A 347 14.69 10.46 -3.20
N GLY A 348 15.79 11.06 -2.76
CA GLY A 348 16.65 11.92 -3.58
C GLY A 348 16.60 13.38 -3.13
N ASN A 349 17.36 14.23 -3.80
CA ASN A 349 17.35 15.66 -3.55
C ASN A 349 16.26 16.33 -4.39
N ASN A 350 15.44 17.17 -3.75
CA ASN A 350 14.66 18.17 -4.48
C ASN A 350 15.66 19.16 -5.08
N LYS A 351 15.84 19.11 -6.40
CA LYS A 351 16.54 20.17 -7.12
C LYS A 351 15.63 21.35 -7.29
#